data_acad38db0f4e8d803e83647cb0cb6a23
#
_entry.id   acad38db0f4e8d803e83647cb0cb6a23
#
_cell.length_a   1.000
_cell.length_b   1.000
_cell.length_c   1.000
_cell.angle_alpha   90.00
_cell.angle_beta   90.00
_cell.angle_gamma   90.00
#
_symmetry.space_group_name_H-M   'P 1'
#
loop_
_entity.id
_entity.type
_entity.pdbx_description
1 polymer ?
#
loop_
_entity_poly.entity_id
_entity_poly.type
_entity_poly.pdbx_seq_one_letter_code
_entity_poly.pdbx_strand_id
1 'polypeptide(L)'
;VDMFGTTLSNGSTGAPDIHIDLRECADWPLAQKLQGERETLGHYLSGHPLDPWRGELQSLVGGVDLRDLDTIWSQKKDRRGEAPVVLAGIVSAVRRRGDSMACARIEDGRGQLEVAFFREAFAESGHLLSRDRVLLVEGNLAEDPFSGGFVLRARQCSGFRQPCAQHARRLGLTVDLRAS
;
A
#
# COMPACT_ATOMS: atom_id res chain seq x y z
N VAL A 1 -11.69 -0.32 47.18
CA VAL A 1 -12.87 -0.04 46.32
C VAL A 1 -12.33 0.21 44.96
N ASP A 2 -12.47 -0.77 44.08
CA ASP A 2 -12.08 -0.61 42.72
C ASP A 2 -13.13 0.13 41.90
N MET A 3 -12.70 0.70 40.78
CA MET A 3 -13.43 1.66 39.92
C MET A 3 -14.77 1.11 39.40
N PHE A 4 -15.10 -0.19 39.66
CA PHE A 4 -16.34 -0.85 39.23
C PHE A 4 -17.23 -1.30 40.40
N GLY A 5 -16.94 -0.86 41.64
CA GLY A 5 -17.87 -1.01 42.77
C GLY A 5 -18.20 -2.46 43.20
N THR A 6 -17.38 -3.44 42.80
CA THR A 6 -17.63 -4.84 43.15
C THR A 6 -16.98 -5.16 44.47
N THR A 7 -17.78 -5.31 45.53
CA THR A 7 -17.34 -5.91 46.78
C THR A 7 -17.21 -7.41 46.56
N LEU A 8 -15.96 -7.90 46.62
CA LEU A 8 -15.71 -9.35 46.67
C LEU A 8 -16.28 -9.94 47.99
N SER A 9 -17.49 -10.37 47.96
CA SER A 9 -17.98 -11.26 49.01
C SER A 9 -17.60 -12.69 48.65
N ASN A 10 -16.84 -13.32 49.54
CA ASN A 10 -16.48 -14.72 49.50
C ASN A 10 -17.77 -15.58 49.63
N GLY A 11 -18.42 -15.84 48.50
CA GLY A 11 -19.53 -16.78 48.36
C GLY A 11 -19.23 -17.65 47.18
N SER A 12 -18.92 -18.90 47.42
CA SER A 12 -18.79 -19.96 46.42
C SER A 12 -20.14 -20.20 45.75
N THR A 13 -20.46 -19.38 44.77
CA THR A 13 -21.46 -19.69 43.76
C THR A 13 -20.73 -20.31 42.60
N GLY A 14 -20.91 -21.61 42.40
CA GLY A 14 -20.35 -22.38 41.31
C GLY A 14 -20.74 -21.76 39.96
N ALA A 15 -19.90 -20.86 39.47
CA ALA A 15 -19.93 -20.52 38.05
C ALA A 15 -19.68 -21.82 37.28
N PRO A 16 -20.47 -22.15 36.25
CA PRO A 16 -20.20 -23.33 35.45
C PRO A 16 -18.78 -23.17 34.87
N ASP A 17 -17.94 -24.16 35.16
CA ASP A 17 -16.60 -24.24 34.61
C ASP A 17 -16.75 -24.50 33.10
N ILE A 18 -16.79 -23.44 32.33
CA ILE A 18 -16.92 -23.54 30.87
C ILE A 18 -15.56 -24.01 30.34
N HIS A 19 -15.42 -25.29 30.26
CA HIS A 19 -14.26 -25.91 29.61
C HIS A 19 -14.40 -25.73 28.11
N ILE A 20 -13.76 -24.67 27.58
CA ILE A 20 -13.68 -24.47 26.14
C ILE A 20 -12.56 -25.37 25.64
N ASP A 21 -12.91 -26.42 24.94
CA ASP A 21 -11.98 -27.30 24.24
C ASP A 21 -11.49 -26.58 23.00
N LEU A 22 -10.35 -25.87 23.12
CA LEU A 22 -9.70 -25.18 22.02
C LEU A 22 -8.96 -26.22 21.18
N ARG A 23 -9.53 -26.58 20.05
CA ARG A 23 -8.84 -27.43 19.08
C ARG A 23 -7.68 -26.64 18.45
N GLU A 24 -6.49 -27.23 18.49
CA GLU A 24 -5.37 -26.73 17.71
C GLU A 24 -5.71 -26.82 16.22
N CYS A 25 -5.74 -25.67 15.54
CA CYS A 25 -5.91 -25.59 14.10
C CYS A 25 -4.67 -24.92 13.48
N ALA A 26 -4.37 -25.27 12.25
CA ALA A 26 -3.31 -24.61 11.50
C ALA A 26 -3.62 -23.11 11.37
N ASP A 27 -2.59 -22.27 11.51
CA ASP A 27 -2.75 -20.82 11.32
C ASP A 27 -3.13 -20.52 9.86
N TRP A 28 -3.85 -19.44 9.66
CA TRP A 28 -4.27 -19.02 8.32
C TRP A 28 -3.04 -18.65 7.47
N PRO A 29 -3.04 -18.97 6.16
CA PRO A 29 -2.06 -18.44 5.24
C PRO A 29 -2.01 -16.91 5.34
N LEU A 30 -0.80 -16.33 5.29
CA LEU A 30 -0.61 -14.89 5.46
C LEU A 30 -1.54 -14.06 4.58
N ALA A 31 -1.74 -14.46 3.31
CA ALA A 31 -2.63 -13.74 2.39
C ALA A 31 -4.08 -13.68 2.88
N GLN A 32 -4.59 -14.80 3.44
CA GLN A 32 -5.94 -14.86 4.00
C GLN A 32 -6.07 -14.02 5.28
N LYS A 33 -5.04 -14.02 6.12
CA LYS A 33 -4.96 -13.22 7.34
C LYS A 33 -4.98 -11.73 7.01
N LEU A 34 -4.15 -11.30 6.06
CA LEU A 34 -4.10 -9.92 5.60
C LEU A 34 -5.43 -9.46 4.98
N GLN A 35 -6.08 -10.33 4.22
CA GLN A 35 -7.39 -10.03 3.66
C GLN A 35 -8.43 -9.82 4.77
N GLY A 36 -8.49 -10.72 5.75
CA GLY A 36 -9.40 -10.59 6.89
C GLY A 36 -9.14 -9.34 7.73
N GLU A 37 -7.87 -8.99 7.97
CA GLU A 37 -7.49 -7.76 8.67
C GLU A 37 -7.98 -6.52 7.89
N ARG A 38 -7.77 -6.49 6.58
CA ARG A 38 -8.21 -5.40 5.72
C ARG A 38 -9.73 -5.22 5.71
N GLU A 39 -10.47 -6.33 5.64
CA GLU A 39 -11.94 -6.31 5.60
C GLU A 39 -12.55 -5.90 6.95
N THR A 40 -11.96 -6.32 8.07
CA THR A 40 -12.50 -6.06 9.40
C THR A 40 -11.97 -4.79 10.06
N LEU A 41 -10.66 -4.53 9.93
CA LEU A 41 -9.97 -3.43 10.61
C LEU A 41 -9.69 -2.25 9.69
N GLY A 42 -9.73 -2.47 8.37
CA GLY A 42 -9.40 -1.45 7.37
C GLY A 42 -7.90 -1.25 7.15
N HIS A 43 -7.04 -1.96 7.89
CA HIS A 43 -5.58 -1.89 7.79
C HIS A 43 -4.93 -3.26 8.05
N TYR A 44 -3.66 -3.40 7.72
CA TYR A 44 -2.89 -4.61 7.91
C TYR A 44 -2.14 -4.57 9.25
N LEU A 45 -2.13 -5.69 10.00
CA LEU A 45 -1.42 -5.86 11.27
C LEU A 45 -0.30 -6.89 11.19
N SER A 46 -0.58 -8.03 10.54
CA SER A 46 0.33 -9.18 10.53
C SER A 46 1.47 -9.04 9.52
N GLY A 47 1.44 -8.02 8.67
CA GLY A 47 2.43 -7.76 7.61
C GLY A 47 1.83 -6.88 6.52
N HIS A 48 2.54 -6.75 5.40
CA HIS A 48 2.04 -5.99 4.26
C HIS A 48 1.99 -6.87 3.00
N PRO A 49 0.96 -6.74 2.13
CA PRO A 49 0.84 -7.55 0.92
C PRO A 49 2.04 -7.44 -0.04
N LEU A 50 2.83 -6.36 0.05
CA LEU A 50 4.05 -6.17 -0.74
C LEU A 50 5.28 -6.85 -0.14
N ASP A 51 5.25 -7.33 1.11
CA ASP A 51 6.43 -7.88 1.77
C ASP A 51 7.06 -9.06 1.01
N PRO A 52 6.30 -10.00 0.44
CA PRO A 52 6.86 -11.08 -0.36
C PRO A 52 7.61 -10.61 -1.63
N TRP A 53 7.22 -9.45 -2.16
CA TRP A 53 7.70 -8.90 -3.43
C TRP A 53 8.68 -7.73 -3.24
N ARG A 54 8.97 -7.36 -1.99
CA ARG A 54 9.75 -6.17 -1.66
C ARG A 54 11.11 -6.14 -2.34
N GLY A 55 11.83 -7.25 -2.37
CA GLY A 55 13.12 -7.34 -3.04
C GLY A 55 13.05 -7.10 -4.54
N GLU A 56 12.04 -7.68 -5.20
CA GLU A 56 11.83 -7.51 -6.65
C GLU A 56 11.39 -6.06 -6.96
N LEU A 57 10.45 -5.53 -6.18
CA LEU A 57 9.99 -4.15 -6.32
C LEU A 57 11.10 -3.15 -6.09
N GLN A 58 11.94 -3.32 -5.07
CA GLN A 58 13.09 -2.46 -4.82
C GLN A 58 14.08 -2.45 -5.98
N SER A 59 14.31 -3.59 -6.63
CA SER A 59 15.14 -3.66 -7.82
C SER A 59 14.56 -2.88 -8.99
N LEU A 60 13.23 -2.90 -9.17
CA LEU A 60 12.53 -2.18 -10.23
C LEU A 60 12.48 -0.67 -9.99
N VAL A 61 12.27 -0.24 -8.75
CA VAL A 61 12.16 1.19 -8.40
C VAL A 61 13.50 1.82 -8.02
N GLY A 62 14.62 1.11 -8.16
CA GLY A 62 15.93 1.60 -7.80
C GLY A 62 16.11 1.87 -6.30
N GLY A 63 15.44 1.08 -5.45
CA GLY A 63 15.54 1.20 -3.99
C GLY A 63 14.74 2.34 -3.37
N VAL A 64 13.84 2.97 -4.11
CA VAL A 64 13.01 4.08 -3.61
C VAL A 64 11.91 3.55 -2.67
N ASP A 65 11.87 4.09 -1.47
CA ASP A 65 10.90 3.77 -0.42
C ASP A 65 10.02 5.01 -0.16
N LEU A 66 8.71 4.82 0.08
CA LEU A 66 7.80 5.95 0.34
C LEU A 66 8.11 6.68 1.65
N ARG A 67 8.92 6.08 2.51
CA ARG A 67 9.40 6.71 3.73
C ARG A 67 10.50 7.75 3.48
N ASP A 68 11.28 7.59 2.43
CA ASP A 68 12.51 8.37 2.20
C ASP A 68 12.33 9.48 1.15
N LEU A 69 11.09 9.91 0.88
CA LEU A 69 10.75 10.89 -0.16
C LEU A 69 11.47 12.23 0.01
N ASP A 70 11.62 12.71 1.25
CA ASP A 70 12.37 13.95 1.55
C ASP A 70 13.83 13.86 1.08
N THR A 71 14.47 12.73 1.38
CA THR A 71 15.87 12.50 0.99
C THR A 71 16.00 12.41 -0.51
N ILE A 72 15.09 11.66 -1.15
CA ILE A 72 15.08 11.46 -2.60
C ILE A 72 14.84 12.78 -3.32
N TRP A 73 13.85 13.55 -2.87
CA TRP A 73 13.54 14.85 -3.44
C TRP A 73 14.71 15.81 -3.30
N SER A 74 15.33 15.90 -2.12
CA SER A 74 16.48 16.76 -1.87
C SER A 74 17.68 16.44 -2.75
N GLN A 75 17.89 15.15 -3.08
CA GLN A 75 19.00 14.69 -3.92
C GLN A 75 18.74 14.85 -5.42
N LYS A 76 17.48 14.64 -5.84
CA LYS A 76 17.13 14.53 -7.28
C LYS A 76 16.34 15.73 -7.82
N LYS A 77 15.94 16.70 -6.98
CA LYS A 77 15.17 17.87 -7.43
C LYS A 77 15.93 18.67 -8.46
N ASP A 78 15.24 19.02 -9.51
CA ASP A 78 15.71 19.91 -10.56
C ASP A 78 15.49 21.41 -10.20
N ARG A 79 15.79 22.31 -11.15
CA ARG A 79 15.57 23.76 -11.00
C ARG A 79 14.09 24.14 -10.87
N ARG A 80 13.17 23.25 -11.23
CA ARG A 80 11.70 23.45 -11.14
C ARG A 80 11.14 22.92 -9.83
N GLY A 81 11.98 22.31 -8.98
CA GLY A 81 11.55 21.66 -7.72
C GLY A 81 10.85 20.34 -7.97
N GLU A 82 11.18 19.63 -9.05
CA GLU A 82 10.63 18.32 -9.36
C GLU A 82 11.75 17.27 -9.35
N ALA A 83 11.46 16.10 -8.85
CA ALA A 83 12.38 14.96 -8.84
C ALA A 83 11.78 13.76 -9.59
N PRO A 84 12.44 13.29 -10.68
CA PRO A 84 11.97 12.10 -11.38
C PRO A 84 12.18 10.86 -10.50
N VAL A 85 11.12 10.10 -10.29
CA VAL A 85 11.14 8.88 -9.45
C VAL A 85 10.24 7.80 -10.06
N VAL A 86 10.57 6.56 -9.73
CA VAL A 86 9.73 5.39 -9.93
C VAL A 86 9.35 4.84 -8.57
N LEU A 87 8.08 4.64 -8.32
CA LEU A 87 7.55 4.18 -7.04
C LEU A 87 6.65 2.96 -7.25
N ALA A 88 6.63 2.09 -6.27
CA ALA A 88 5.70 0.97 -6.22
C ALA A 88 4.88 1.02 -4.94
N GLY A 89 3.59 0.71 -5.03
CA GLY A 89 2.72 0.67 -3.87
C GLY A 89 1.34 0.10 -4.16
N ILE A 90 0.58 -0.15 -3.11
CA ILE A 90 -0.82 -0.58 -3.18
C ILE A 90 -1.72 0.65 -3.18
N VAL A 91 -2.74 0.64 -4.02
CA VAL A 91 -3.76 1.69 -4.04
C VAL A 91 -4.69 1.54 -2.84
N SER A 92 -4.63 2.46 -1.89
CA SER A 92 -5.51 2.49 -0.72
C SER A 92 -6.80 3.30 -0.98
N ALA A 93 -6.72 4.33 -1.81
CA ALA A 93 -7.88 5.13 -2.18
C ALA A 93 -7.75 5.71 -3.59
N VAL A 94 -8.90 5.91 -4.26
CA VAL A 94 -8.96 6.59 -5.56
C VAL A 94 -10.03 7.66 -5.50
N ARG A 95 -9.70 8.87 -5.93
CA ARG A 95 -10.63 9.99 -6.08
C ARG A 95 -10.57 10.47 -7.52
N ARG A 96 -11.66 10.33 -8.25
CA ARG A 96 -11.79 10.87 -9.61
C ARG A 96 -12.29 12.29 -9.55
N ARG A 97 -11.70 13.18 -10.36
CA ARG A 97 -12.14 14.57 -10.53
C ARG A 97 -12.45 14.81 -12.00
N GLY A 98 -13.73 14.66 -12.36
CA GLY A 98 -14.18 14.69 -13.75
C GLY A 98 -13.62 13.52 -14.57
N ASP A 99 -13.60 13.69 -15.89
CA ASP A 99 -13.25 12.63 -16.85
C ASP A 99 -11.78 12.64 -17.27
N SER A 100 -11.00 13.59 -16.77
CA SER A 100 -9.61 13.80 -17.24
C SER A 100 -8.56 13.79 -16.11
N MET A 101 -8.97 13.54 -14.86
CA MET A 101 -8.09 13.59 -13.72
C MET A 101 -8.52 12.60 -12.64
N ALA A 102 -7.54 11.94 -12.03
CA ALA A 102 -7.73 11.17 -10.80
C ALA A 102 -6.56 11.37 -9.84
N CYS A 103 -6.84 11.28 -8.55
CA CYS A 103 -5.83 11.16 -7.52
C CYS A 103 -5.97 9.78 -6.88
N ALA A 104 -4.87 9.05 -6.82
CA ALA A 104 -4.79 7.78 -6.11
C ALA A 104 -3.84 7.93 -4.92
N ARG A 105 -4.21 7.35 -3.79
CA ARG A 105 -3.29 7.22 -2.67
C ARG A 105 -2.64 5.84 -2.73
N ILE A 106 -1.33 5.81 -2.76
CA ILE A 106 -0.54 4.57 -2.74
C ILE A 106 0.17 4.44 -1.39
N GLU A 107 0.36 3.21 -0.96
CA GLU A 107 1.05 2.86 0.29
C GLU A 107 1.94 1.63 0.07
N ASP A 108 3.07 1.55 0.78
CA ASP A 108 4.02 0.45 0.72
C ASP A 108 4.23 -0.25 2.08
N GLY A 109 3.39 0.09 3.06
CA GLY A 109 3.50 -0.36 4.45
C GLY A 109 4.50 0.43 5.29
N ARG A 110 5.25 1.37 4.70
CA ARG A 110 6.21 2.25 5.37
C ARG A 110 5.87 3.72 5.24
N GLY A 111 5.18 4.07 4.17
CA GLY A 111 4.73 5.41 3.89
C GLY A 111 3.51 5.40 2.98
N GLN A 112 2.97 6.59 2.75
CA GLN A 112 1.87 6.82 1.82
C GLN A 112 2.13 8.09 1.01
N LEU A 113 1.66 8.08 -0.23
CA LEU A 113 1.84 9.19 -1.15
C LEU A 113 0.58 9.38 -2.00
N GLU A 114 0.21 10.63 -2.25
CA GLU A 114 -0.82 10.96 -3.23
C GLU A 114 -0.20 11.05 -4.63
N VAL A 115 -0.81 10.35 -5.56
CA VAL A 115 -0.40 10.31 -6.97
C VAL A 115 -1.48 10.96 -7.81
N ALA A 116 -1.14 12.02 -8.52
CA ALA A 116 -2.03 12.73 -9.41
C ALA A 116 -1.84 12.26 -10.86
N PHE A 117 -2.92 11.80 -11.47
CA PHE A 117 -2.99 11.38 -12.86
C PHE A 117 -3.74 12.44 -13.64
N PHE A 118 -3.06 13.08 -14.59
CA PHE A 118 -3.65 14.11 -15.45
C PHE A 118 -3.83 13.58 -16.87
N ARG A 119 -4.90 14.01 -17.52
CA ARG A 119 -5.20 13.82 -18.96
C ARG A 119 -4.65 12.52 -19.56
N GLU A 120 -3.45 12.58 -20.15
CA GLU A 120 -2.81 11.47 -20.86
C GLU A 120 -2.53 10.29 -19.94
N ALA A 121 -1.86 10.53 -18.81
CA ALA A 121 -1.59 9.49 -17.83
C ALA A 121 -2.88 8.85 -17.27
N PHE A 122 -3.96 9.64 -17.14
CA PHE A 122 -5.25 9.12 -16.71
C PHE A 122 -5.95 8.34 -17.83
N ALA A 123 -5.88 8.79 -19.07
CA ALA A 123 -6.46 8.08 -20.22
C ALA A 123 -5.84 6.69 -20.40
N GLU A 124 -4.52 6.60 -20.25
CA GLU A 124 -3.79 5.34 -20.38
C GLU A 124 -3.97 4.41 -19.17
N SER A 125 -3.90 4.97 -17.97
CA SER A 125 -3.79 4.19 -16.72
C SER A 125 -5.05 4.17 -15.86
N GLY A 126 -6.08 4.94 -16.23
CA GLY A 126 -7.30 5.07 -15.42
C GLY A 126 -8.02 3.75 -15.12
N HIS A 127 -7.90 2.78 -16.02
CA HIS A 127 -8.44 1.43 -15.85
C HIS A 127 -7.69 0.59 -14.80
N LEU A 128 -6.45 0.98 -14.46
CA LEU A 128 -5.62 0.34 -13.44
C LEU A 128 -5.93 0.88 -12.04
N LEU A 129 -6.53 2.08 -11.96
CA LEU A 129 -6.78 2.76 -10.70
C LEU A 129 -7.99 2.14 -9.97
N SER A 130 -7.72 1.07 -9.24
CA SER A 130 -8.69 0.43 -8.35
C SER A 130 -8.02 0.10 -7.02
N ARG A 131 -8.83 0.06 -5.94
CA ARG A 131 -8.34 -0.30 -4.61
C ARG A 131 -7.66 -1.67 -4.63
N ASP A 132 -6.68 -1.83 -3.75
CA ASP A 132 -5.94 -3.07 -3.49
C ASP A 132 -5.11 -3.58 -4.69
N ARG A 133 -4.97 -2.76 -5.73
CA ARG A 133 -4.03 -3.04 -6.82
C ARG A 133 -2.63 -2.52 -6.50
N VAL A 134 -1.64 -3.33 -6.85
CA VAL A 134 -0.24 -2.93 -6.84
C VAL A 134 0.08 -2.21 -8.14
N LEU A 135 0.58 -1.00 -8.03
CA LEU A 135 0.98 -0.17 -9.16
C LEU A 135 2.46 0.15 -9.07
N LEU A 136 3.09 0.17 -10.23
CA LEU A 136 4.38 0.79 -10.47
C LEU A 136 4.11 2.11 -11.18
N VAL A 137 4.51 3.23 -10.57
CA VAL A 137 4.24 4.56 -11.09
C VAL A 137 5.54 5.30 -11.31
N GLU A 138 5.75 5.76 -12.54
CA GLU A 138 6.81 6.69 -12.90
C GLU A 138 6.24 8.09 -12.98
N GLY A 139 6.96 9.07 -12.43
CA GLY A 139 6.51 10.45 -12.44
C GLY A 139 7.48 11.42 -11.81
N ASN A 140 7.02 12.64 -11.63
CA ASN A 140 7.77 13.70 -10.99
C ASN A 140 7.24 13.95 -9.58
N LEU A 141 8.08 13.74 -8.58
CA LEU A 141 7.79 14.08 -7.20
C LEU A 141 7.96 15.59 -7.02
N ALA A 142 6.97 16.25 -6.44
CA ALA A 142 6.96 17.67 -6.15
C ALA A 142 6.41 17.92 -4.76
N GLU A 143 6.79 19.04 -4.15
CA GLU A 143 6.13 19.49 -2.91
C GLU A 143 4.67 19.87 -3.18
N ASP A 144 3.80 19.46 -2.29
CA ASP A 144 2.40 19.86 -2.32
C ASP A 144 2.21 21.12 -1.45
N PRO A 145 1.92 22.28 -2.06
CA PRO A 145 1.80 23.52 -1.31
C PRO A 145 0.61 23.56 -0.33
N PHE A 146 -0.33 22.62 -0.48
CA PHE A 146 -1.54 22.59 0.38
C PHE A 146 -1.39 21.70 1.59
N SER A 147 -0.71 20.57 1.46
CA SER A 147 -0.52 19.61 2.57
C SER A 147 0.82 19.78 3.27
N GLY A 148 1.79 20.48 2.66
CA GLY A 148 3.17 20.58 3.14
C GLY A 148 3.96 19.29 3.00
N GLY A 149 3.41 18.31 2.28
CA GLY A 149 4.05 17.04 1.96
C GLY A 149 4.45 16.95 0.49
N PHE A 150 4.43 15.72 -0.04
CA PHE A 150 4.76 15.46 -1.44
C PHE A 150 3.55 14.95 -2.21
N VAL A 151 3.55 15.24 -3.50
CA VAL A 151 2.64 14.67 -4.50
C VAL A 151 3.46 14.15 -5.69
N LEU A 152 3.11 12.96 -6.19
CA LEU A 152 3.69 12.43 -7.41
C LEU A 152 2.77 12.78 -8.58
N ARG A 153 3.31 13.48 -9.57
CA ARG A 153 2.63 13.69 -10.86
C ARG A 153 2.98 12.53 -11.78
N ALA A 154 2.03 11.61 -11.95
CA ALA A 154 2.24 10.42 -12.77
C ALA A 154 2.45 10.81 -14.24
N ARG A 155 3.48 10.21 -14.85
CA ARG A 155 3.73 10.23 -16.29
C ARG A 155 3.30 8.91 -16.90
N GLN A 156 3.68 7.80 -16.28
CA GLN A 156 3.36 6.45 -16.70
C GLN A 156 2.99 5.60 -15.49
N CYS A 157 2.06 4.67 -15.69
CA CYS A 157 1.66 3.73 -14.64
C CYS A 157 1.48 2.34 -15.26
N SER A 158 1.98 1.34 -14.58
CA SER A 158 1.77 -0.06 -14.92
C SER A 158 1.27 -0.84 -13.71
N GLY A 159 0.40 -1.82 -13.97
CA GLY A 159 -0.05 -2.73 -12.94
C GLY A 159 0.99 -3.80 -12.67
N PHE A 160 1.40 -3.97 -11.43
CA PHE A 160 2.16 -5.14 -11.01
C PHE A 160 1.18 -6.31 -10.83
N ARG A 161 1.27 -7.31 -11.70
CA ARG A 161 0.49 -8.54 -11.51
C ARG A 161 1.19 -9.35 -10.42
N GLN A 162 0.57 -9.43 -9.26
CA GLN A 162 0.95 -10.45 -8.29
C GLN A 162 0.77 -11.82 -8.97
N PRO A 163 1.82 -12.63 -9.10
CA PRO A 163 1.63 -14.00 -9.51
C PRO A 163 0.75 -14.66 -8.46
N CYS A 164 -0.40 -15.18 -8.88
CA CYS A 164 -1.20 -16.04 -8.01
C CYS A 164 -0.27 -17.10 -7.42
N ALA A 165 -0.23 -17.23 -6.10
CA ALA A 165 0.72 -18.02 -5.32
C ALA A 165 0.80 -19.52 -5.71
N GLN A 166 0.04 -19.97 -6.67
CA GLN A 166 -0.01 -21.38 -7.09
C GLN A 166 0.73 -21.71 -8.38
N HIS A 167 1.16 -20.75 -9.23
CA HIS A 167 1.71 -21.12 -10.55
C HIS A 167 2.86 -20.25 -11.10
N ALA A 168 3.50 -19.39 -10.33
CA ALA A 168 4.52 -18.50 -10.88
C ALA A 168 5.95 -19.02 -10.67
N ARG A 169 6.46 -19.77 -11.65
CA ARG A 169 7.91 -20.04 -11.79
C ARG A 169 8.66 -19.06 -12.72
N ARG A 170 7.98 -18.06 -13.33
CA ARG A 170 8.62 -17.05 -14.18
C ARG A 170 7.80 -15.77 -14.23
N LEU A 171 8.38 -14.67 -13.80
CA LEU A 171 7.91 -13.31 -14.05
C LEU A 171 8.56 -12.82 -15.35
N GLY A 172 7.77 -12.55 -16.38
CA GLY A 172 8.20 -11.81 -17.56
C GLY A 172 7.74 -10.37 -17.44
N LEU A 173 8.61 -9.44 -17.05
CA LEU A 173 8.35 -8.01 -17.12
C LEU A 173 8.94 -7.53 -18.46
N THR A 174 8.07 -7.09 -19.37
CA THR A 174 8.49 -6.34 -20.55
C THR A 174 8.45 -4.87 -20.18
N VAL A 175 9.60 -4.29 -19.87
CA VAL A 175 9.78 -2.84 -19.73
C VAL A 175 10.23 -2.34 -21.10
N ASP A 176 9.37 -1.63 -21.80
CA ASP A 176 9.72 -0.95 -23.04
C ASP A 176 10.56 0.30 -22.71
N LEU A 177 11.87 0.13 -22.65
CA LEU A 177 12.84 1.22 -22.57
C LEU A 177 13.05 1.79 -23.98
N ARG A 178 12.09 2.51 -24.52
CA ARG A 178 12.37 3.41 -25.64
C ARG A 178 12.89 4.73 -25.11
N ALA A 179 14.23 4.77 -24.97
CA ALA A 179 14.98 6.01 -24.93
C ALA A 179 15.05 6.57 -26.35
N SER A 180 14.64 7.81 -26.52
CA SER A 180 15.12 8.76 -27.53
C SER A 180 15.10 10.15 -26.94
#